data_6f04936c84f691d024e4ddfb1f033414
#
_entry.id   6f04936c84f691d024e4ddfb1f033414
#
_cell.length_a   1.000
_cell.length_b   1.000
_cell.length_c   1.000
_cell.angle_alpha   90.00
_cell.angle_beta   90.00
_cell.angle_gamma   90.00
#
_symmetry.space_group_name_H-M   'P 1'
#
loop_
_entity.id
_entity.type
_entity.pdbx_description
1 polymer ?
#
loop_
_entity_poly.entity_id
_entity_poly.type
_entity_poly.pdbx_seq_one_letter_code
_entity_poly.pdbx_strand_id
1 'polypeptide(L)'
;MERITLDKIKADENIRALIDGANNNLKEMGYTEHGLRHVGYVSRTTANILRELGYDERTVELGAITGWMHDIGNAVNRKNHGLTGATLAFQLLDNMGMDMREIAVVIGAIGNHEEETGVPVGAVSAALIIADKSDAHRSRVRKDSYDSNDIHDRVNMSINL
;
A
#
# COMPACT_ATOMS: atom_id res chain seq x y z
N MET A 1 -8.69 24.69 -6.68
CA MET A 1 -8.62 23.31 -7.21
C MET A 1 -9.41 22.41 -6.29
N GLU A 2 -10.12 21.46 -6.85
CA GLU A 2 -10.89 20.51 -6.04
C GLU A 2 -9.94 19.49 -5.39
N ARG A 3 -10.15 19.25 -4.09
CA ARG A 3 -9.30 18.36 -3.28
C ARG A 3 -9.35 16.93 -3.80
N ILE A 4 -8.20 16.28 -3.94
CA ILE A 4 -8.11 14.86 -4.27
C ILE A 4 -8.36 14.05 -2.99
N THR A 5 -9.42 13.24 -3.03
CA THR A 5 -9.88 12.41 -1.92
C THR A 5 -9.58 10.94 -2.17
N LEU A 6 -9.65 10.12 -1.11
CA LEU A 6 -9.51 8.67 -1.22
C LEU A 6 -10.55 8.08 -2.20
N ASP A 7 -11.77 8.61 -2.22
CA ASP A 7 -12.81 8.10 -3.13
C ASP A 7 -12.47 8.34 -4.60
N LYS A 8 -11.87 9.50 -4.93
CA LYS A 8 -11.36 9.77 -6.27
C LYS A 8 -10.23 8.81 -6.66
N ILE A 9 -9.31 8.54 -5.73
CA ILE A 9 -8.22 7.57 -5.93
C ILE A 9 -8.77 6.16 -6.18
N LYS A 10 -9.76 5.73 -5.41
CA LYS A 10 -10.40 4.41 -5.58
C LYS A 10 -11.19 4.28 -6.88
N ALA A 11 -11.73 5.38 -7.37
CA ALA A 11 -12.50 5.41 -8.61
C ALA A 11 -11.62 5.49 -9.87
N ASP A 12 -10.33 5.82 -9.73
CA ASP A 12 -9.41 5.94 -10.87
C ASP A 12 -9.07 4.56 -11.45
N GLU A 13 -9.40 4.37 -12.74
CA GLU A 13 -9.20 3.10 -13.43
C GLU A 13 -7.72 2.76 -13.65
N ASN A 14 -6.84 3.77 -13.80
CA ASN A 14 -5.41 3.54 -13.99
C ASN A 14 -4.76 3.01 -12.70
N ILE A 15 -5.13 3.60 -11.56
CA ILE A 15 -4.67 3.13 -10.24
C ILE A 15 -5.14 1.70 -10.00
N ARG A 16 -6.40 1.39 -10.31
CA ARG A 16 -6.94 0.03 -10.16
C ARG A 16 -6.23 -0.97 -11.06
N ALA A 17 -5.97 -0.60 -12.32
CA ALA A 17 -5.24 -1.45 -13.26
C ALA A 17 -3.81 -1.75 -12.76
N LEU A 18 -3.12 -0.77 -12.14
CA LEU A 18 -1.80 -0.99 -11.55
C LEU A 18 -1.85 -1.92 -10.32
N ILE A 19 -2.86 -1.79 -9.46
CA ILE A 19 -3.06 -2.71 -8.32
C ILE A 19 -3.30 -4.14 -8.83
N ASP A 20 -4.14 -4.32 -9.83
CA ASP A 20 -4.42 -5.63 -10.43
C ASP A 20 -3.17 -6.22 -11.10
N GLY A 21 -2.43 -5.40 -11.85
CA GLY A 21 -1.16 -5.78 -12.46
C GLY A 21 -0.11 -6.21 -11.42
N ALA A 22 0.03 -5.45 -10.34
CA ALA A 22 0.91 -5.77 -9.22
C ALA A 22 0.56 -7.12 -8.60
N ASN A 23 -0.72 -7.33 -8.29
CA ASN A 23 -1.19 -8.60 -7.71
C ASN A 23 -0.99 -9.79 -8.65
N ASN A 24 -1.18 -9.61 -9.95
CA ASN A 24 -0.95 -10.67 -10.95
C ASN A 24 0.54 -11.01 -11.06
N ASN A 25 1.43 -10.02 -11.11
CA ASN A 25 2.88 -10.25 -11.14
C ASN A 25 3.34 -11.02 -9.89
N LEU A 26 2.89 -10.60 -8.72
CA LEU A 26 3.24 -11.27 -7.46
C LEU A 26 2.68 -12.70 -7.39
N LYS A 27 1.49 -12.93 -7.98
CA LYS A 27 0.93 -14.28 -8.11
C LYS A 27 1.84 -15.18 -8.94
N GLU A 28 2.31 -14.73 -10.10
CA GLU A 28 3.21 -15.51 -10.98
C GLU A 28 4.55 -15.80 -10.29
N MET A 29 5.00 -14.94 -9.38
CA MET A 29 6.22 -15.12 -8.58
C MET A 29 6.01 -15.99 -7.33
N GLY A 30 4.77 -16.44 -7.04
CA GLY A 30 4.45 -17.27 -5.87
C GLY A 30 4.25 -16.49 -4.56
N TYR A 31 4.17 -15.17 -4.59
CA TYR A 31 3.89 -14.35 -3.39
C TYR A 31 2.41 -14.41 -2.98
N THR A 32 2.15 -14.06 -1.72
CA THR A 32 0.81 -13.94 -1.14
C THR A 32 -0.03 -12.87 -1.86
N GLU A 33 -1.32 -12.77 -1.53
CA GLU A 33 -2.24 -11.81 -2.14
C GLU A 33 -1.88 -10.37 -1.76
N HIS A 34 -1.76 -9.49 -2.77
CA HIS A 34 -1.47 -8.05 -2.67
C HIS A 34 -2.44 -7.23 -3.55
N GLY A 35 -3.67 -7.71 -3.70
CA GLY A 35 -4.72 -7.04 -4.48
C GLY A 35 -5.57 -6.08 -3.65
N LEU A 36 -6.79 -5.82 -4.15
CA LEU A 36 -7.72 -4.85 -3.55
C LEU A 36 -8.06 -5.10 -2.08
N ARG A 37 -8.09 -6.36 -1.63
CA ARG A 37 -8.29 -6.69 -0.22
C ARG A 37 -7.14 -6.15 0.64
N HIS A 38 -5.90 -6.47 0.25
CA HIS A 38 -4.69 -6.04 0.97
C HIS A 38 -4.58 -4.51 1.01
N VAL A 39 -4.60 -3.84 -0.14
CA VAL A 39 -4.49 -2.37 -0.17
C VAL A 39 -5.66 -1.69 0.56
N GLY A 40 -6.84 -2.28 0.54
CA GLY A 40 -8.00 -1.82 1.30
C GLY A 40 -7.82 -1.95 2.81
N TYR A 41 -7.22 -3.05 3.27
CA TYR A 41 -6.85 -3.25 4.67
C TYR A 41 -5.79 -2.22 5.10
N VAL A 42 -4.70 -2.10 4.35
CA VAL A 42 -3.59 -1.18 4.65
C VAL A 42 -4.08 0.27 4.66
N SER A 43 -4.91 0.67 3.69
CA SER A 43 -5.52 1.99 3.63
C SER A 43 -6.31 2.34 4.90
N ARG A 44 -7.21 1.46 5.33
CA ARG A 44 -8.02 1.68 6.55
C ARG A 44 -7.16 1.68 7.81
N THR A 45 -6.23 0.75 7.92
CA THR A 45 -5.39 0.59 9.12
C THR A 45 -4.45 1.78 9.28
N THR A 46 -3.83 2.27 8.19
CA THR A 46 -3.00 3.49 8.21
C THR A 46 -3.81 4.69 8.69
N ALA A 47 -5.00 4.89 8.12
CA ALA A 47 -5.90 5.98 8.54
C ALA A 47 -6.31 5.86 10.02
N ASN A 48 -6.63 4.66 10.49
CA ASN A 48 -7.03 4.44 11.88
C ASN A 48 -5.89 4.72 12.86
N ILE A 49 -4.67 4.27 12.57
CA ILE A 49 -3.49 4.58 13.39
C ILE A 49 -3.31 6.10 13.53
N LEU A 50 -3.36 6.83 12.42
CA LEU A 50 -3.20 8.28 12.44
C LEU A 50 -4.32 8.99 13.21
N ARG A 51 -5.57 8.52 13.07
CA ARG A 51 -6.73 9.08 13.77
C ARG A 51 -6.61 8.86 15.28
N GLU A 52 -6.27 7.65 15.71
CA GLU A 52 -6.08 7.33 17.14
C GLU A 52 -4.92 8.10 17.76
N LEU A 53 -3.93 8.47 16.97
CA LEU A 53 -2.82 9.34 17.40
C LEU A 53 -3.17 10.84 17.38
N GLY A 54 -4.40 11.22 16.98
CA GLY A 54 -4.88 12.60 17.01
C GLY A 54 -4.42 13.49 15.87
N TYR A 55 -4.01 12.91 14.74
CA TYR A 55 -3.70 13.70 13.54
C TYR A 55 -4.97 14.28 12.91
N ASP A 56 -4.80 15.41 12.20
CA ASP A 56 -5.92 16.07 11.50
C ASP A 56 -6.49 15.19 10.37
N GLU A 57 -7.75 15.44 10.01
CA GLU A 57 -8.48 14.62 9.03
C GLU A 57 -7.79 14.57 7.64
N ARG A 58 -7.01 15.61 7.28
CA ARG A 58 -6.29 15.55 6.00
C ARG A 58 -5.10 14.63 6.07
N THR A 59 -4.34 14.67 7.12
CA THR A 59 -3.24 13.74 7.36
C THR A 59 -3.74 12.29 7.42
N VAL A 60 -4.89 12.06 8.05
CA VAL A 60 -5.57 10.75 8.07
C VAL A 60 -5.95 10.30 6.65
N GLU A 61 -6.53 11.19 5.84
CA GLU A 61 -6.90 10.87 4.45
C GLU A 61 -5.68 10.62 3.56
N LEU A 62 -4.60 11.40 3.72
CA LEU A 62 -3.32 11.14 3.02
C LEU A 62 -2.75 9.77 3.39
N GLY A 63 -2.86 9.37 4.66
CA GLY A 63 -2.50 8.02 5.11
C GLY A 63 -3.32 6.94 4.41
N ALA A 64 -4.63 7.15 4.28
CA ALA A 64 -5.50 6.22 3.56
C ALA A 64 -5.15 6.12 2.07
N ILE A 65 -4.88 7.24 1.41
CA ILE A 65 -4.44 7.30 0.01
C ILE A 65 -3.11 6.55 -0.16
N THR A 66 -2.16 6.82 0.73
CA THR A 66 -0.85 6.17 0.72
C THR A 66 -0.98 4.66 0.85
N GLY A 67 -1.78 4.18 1.80
CA GLY A 67 -2.04 2.75 1.99
C GLY A 67 -2.73 2.08 0.80
N TRP A 68 -3.59 2.82 0.07
CA TRP A 68 -4.23 2.30 -1.13
C TRP A 68 -3.25 2.13 -2.31
N MET A 69 -2.23 2.98 -2.40
CA MET A 69 -1.30 3.05 -3.53
C MET A 69 0.07 2.41 -3.26
N HIS A 70 0.39 2.01 -2.03
CA HIS A 70 1.75 1.68 -1.61
C HIS A 70 2.44 0.60 -2.47
N ASP A 71 1.68 -0.37 -2.95
CA ASP A 71 2.18 -1.56 -3.64
C ASP A 71 2.13 -1.51 -5.17
N ILE A 72 1.68 -0.39 -5.78
CA ILE A 72 1.53 -0.28 -7.25
C ILE A 72 2.84 -0.49 -8.00
N GLY A 73 3.98 -0.28 -7.37
CA GLY A 73 5.30 -0.53 -7.95
C GLY A 73 5.57 -2.00 -8.30
N ASN A 74 4.88 -2.95 -7.65
CA ASN A 74 4.94 -4.36 -8.01
C ASN A 74 4.38 -4.66 -9.41
N ALA A 75 3.64 -3.72 -10.02
CA ALA A 75 3.25 -3.83 -11.43
C ALA A 75 4.46 -3.79 -12.37
N VAL A 76 5.59 -3.25 -11.93
CA VAL A 76 6.85 -3.19 -12.69
C VAL A 76 7.81 -4.28 -12.23
N ASN A 77 8.14 -4.32 -10.93
CA ASN A 77 9.06 -5.31 -10.36
C ASN A 77 8.89 -5.39 -8.84
N ARG A 78 9.09 -6.58 -8.25
CA ARG A 78 9.10 -6.75 -6.80
C ARG A 78 10.28 -6.02 -6.14
N LYS A 79 11.46 -6.09 -6.74
CA LYS A 79 12.64 -5.40 -6.21
C LYS A 79 12.50 -3.89 -6.38
N ASN A 80 12.73 -3.15 -5.30
CA ASN A 80 12.59 -1.68 -5.25
C ASN A 80 11.16 -1.19 -5.61
N HIS A 81 10.12 -2.00 -5.32
CA HIS A 81 8.74 -1.64 -5.64
C HIS A 81 8.27 -0.38 -4.91
N GLY A 82 8.81 -0.08 -3.73
CA GLY A 82 8.54 1.17 -3.03
C GLY A 82 9.01 2.39 -3.82
N LEU A 83 10.24 2.38 -4.31
CA LEU A 83 10.78 3.48 -5.12
C LEU A 83 10.03 3.63 -6.45
N THR A 84 9.79 2.53 -7.14
CA THR A 84 9.02 2.51 -8.39
C THR A 84 7.58 2.97 -8.14
N GLY A 85 6.95 2.48 -7.07
CA GLY A 85 5.61 2.87 -6.66
C GLY A 85 5.49 4.35 -6.33
N ALA A 86 6.48 4.92 -5.64
CA ALA A 86 6.54 6.36 -5.36
C ALA A 86 6.60 7.19 -6.66
N THR A 87 7.37 6.75 -7.64
CA THR A 87 7.49 7.42 -8.94
C THR A 87 6.16 7.36 -9.73
N LEU A 88 5.51 6.20 -9.76
CA LEU A 88 4.21 6.05 -10.40
C LEU A 88 3.12 6.87 -9.67
N ALA A 89 3.13 6.85 -8.34
CA ALA A 89 2.19 7.62 -7.53
C ALA A 89 2.35 9.13 -7.76
N PHE A 90 3.60 9.63 -7.84
CA PHE A 90 3.86 11.03 -8.19
C PHE A 90 3.16 11.42 -9.49
N GLN A 91 3.38 10.66 -10.55
CA GLN A 91 2.82 10.98 -11.87
C GLN A 91 1.27 10.95 -11.87
N LEU A 92 0.68 9.96 -11.22
CA LEU A 92 -0.77 9.83 -11.15
C LEU A 92 -1.41 10.97 -10.35
N LEU A 93 -0.86 11.28 -9.17
CA LEU A 93 -1.39 12.31 -8.28
C LEU A 93 -1.20 13.72 -8.86
N ASP A 94 -0.06 13.99 -9.52
CA ASP A 94 0.18 15.26 -10.23
C ASP A 94 -0.81 15.45 -11.39
N ASN A 95 -1.03 14.43 -12.21
CA ASN A 95 -2.02 14.46 -13.29
C ASN A 95 -3.46 14.68 -12.76
N MET A 96 -3.78 14.20 -11.56
CA MET A 96 -5.05 14.46 -10.90
C MET A 96 -5.14 15.87 -10.29
N GLY A 97 -4.04 16.61 -10.22
CA GLY A 97 -3.98 17.97 -9.68
C GLY A 97 -3.90 18.02 -8.15
N MET A 98 -3.31 17.01 -7.50
CA MET A 98 -3.06 17.04 -6.06
C MET A 98 -1.98 18.09 -5.74
N ASP A 99 -2.08 18.74 -4.58
CA ASP A 99 -1.06 19.69 -4.09
C ASP A 99 0.30 18.98 -3.94
N MET A 100 1.36 19.63 -4.41
CA MET A 100 2.71 19.06 -4.43
C MET A 100 3.24 18.71 -3.03
N ARG A 101 2.83 19.44 -1.98
CA ARG A 101 3.22 19.15 -0.60
C ARG A 101 2.57 17.87 -0.10
N GLU A 102 1.33 17.63 -0.52
CA GLU A 102 0.61 16.39 -0.20
C GLU A 102 1.20 15.20 -0.98
N ILE A 103 1.51 15.39 -2.27
CA ILE A 103 2.22 14.39 -3.07
C ILE A 103 3.54 14.00 -2.40
N ALA A 104 4.32 14.98 -1.94
CA ALA A 104 5.60 14.71 -1.27
C ALA A 104 5.43 13.82 -0.02
N VAL A 105 4.36 13.99 0.76
CA VAL A 105 4.04 13.13 1.91
C VAL A 105 3.74 11.70 1.45
N VAL A 106 2.89 11.55 0.43
CA VAL A 106 2.47 10.24 -0.09
C VAL A 106 3.65 9.47 -0.67
N ILE A 107 4.42 10.10 -1.59
CA ILE A 107 5.55 9.42 -2.24
C ILE A 107 6.70 9.13 -1.27
N GLY A 108 6.93 10.02 -0.29
CA GLY A 108 7.92 9.77 0.76
C GLY A 108 7.56 8.53 1.59
N ALA A 109 6.29 8.37 1.95
CA ALA A 109 5.83 7.19 2.68
C ALA A 109 5.89 5.91 1.82
N ILE A 110 5.44 5.96 0.56
CA ILE A 110 5.51 4.82 -0.37
C ILE A 110 6.96 4.40 -0.60
N GLY A 111 7.85 5.36 -0.88
CA GLY A 111 9.26 5.07 -1.19
C GLY A 111 10.05 4.46 -0.04
N ASN A 112 9.55 4.59 1.20
CA ASN A 112 10.25 4.13 2.42
C ASN A 112 9.50 3.03 3.18
N HIS A 113 8.57 2.30 2.55
CA HIS A 113 7.80 1.27 3.26
C HIS A 113 8.43 -0.13 3.21
N GLU A 114 9.39 -0.38 2.31
CA GLU A 114 10.04 -1.69 2.20
C GLU A 114 10.89 -2.04 3.43
N GLU A 115 10.89 -3.33 3.82
CA GLU A 115 11.57 -3.81 5.03
C GLU A 115 13.09 -3.62 5.00
N GLU A 116 13.70 -3.88 3.82
CA GLU A 116 15.15 -3.93 3.70
C GLU A 116 15.81 -2.55 3.62
N THR A 117 15.09 -1.56 3.10
CA THR A 117 15.65 -0.26 2.75
C THR A 117 14.86 0.92 3.32
N GLY A 118 13.66 0.66 3.83
CA GLY A 118 12.75 1.70 4.30
C GLY A 118 13.12 2.24 5.67
N VAL A 119 13.01 3.56 5.82
CA VAL A 119 13.12 4.25 7.11
C VAL A 119 11.87 5.13 7.26
N PRO A 120 11.15 5.11 8.39
CA PRO A 120 10.00 5.97 8.58
C PRO A 120 10.42 7.45 8.53
N VAL A 121 9.95 8.15 7.51
CA VAL A 121 10.29 9.56 7.25
C VAL A 121 9.23 10.55 7.77
N GLY A 122 8.24 10.05 8.51
CA GLY A 122 7.19 10.85 9.11
C GLY A 122 6.03 9.98 9.60
N ALA A 123 5.00 10.60 10.17
CA ALA A 123 3.88 9.88 10.78
C ALA A 123 3.12 8.99 9.79
N VAL A 124 2.84 9.50 8.58
CA VAL A 124 2.16 8.73 7.51
C VAL A 124 3.01 7.52 7.11
N SER A 125 4.33 7.71 6.96
CA SER A 125 5.27 6.63 6.63
C SER A 125 5.30 5.56 7.73
N ALA A 126 5.42 5.97 9.00
CA ALA A 126 5.43 5.03 10.13
C ALA A 126 4.12 4.25 10.23
N ALA A 127 2.97 4.91 10.10
CA ALA A 127 1.66 4.28 10.12
C ALA A 127 1.48 3.29 8.96
N LEU A 128 1.95 3.64 7.76
CA LEU A 128 1.94 2.75 6.59
C LEU A 128 2.74 1.47 6.85
N ILE A 129 3.97 1.60 7.33
CA ILE A 129 4.85 0.45 7.61
C ILE A 129 4.19 -0.51 8.61
N ILE A 130 3.61 0.01 9.69
CA ILE A 130 2.91 -0.79 10.70
C ILE A 130 1.68 -1.46 10.08
N ALA A 131 0.88 -0.72 9.33
CA ALA A 131 -0.35 -1.22 8.71
C ALA A 131 -0.07 -2.35 7.71
N ASP A 132 0.92 -2.18 6.84
CA ASP A 132 1.31 -3.18 5.86
C ASP A 132 1.79 -4.48 6.53
N LYS A 133 2.68 -4.36 7.52
CA LYS A 133 3.21 -5.53 8.25
C LYS A 133 2.19 -6.20 9.18
N SER A 134 1.10 -5.53 9.52
CA SER A 134 0.02 -6.10 10.34
C SER A 134 -1.01 -6.93 9.55
N ASP A 135 -0.98 -6.91 8.22
CA ASP A 135 -1.92 -7.68 7.40
C ASP A 135 -1.50 -9.15 7.32
N ALA A 136 -1.77 -9.89 8.39
CA ALA A 136 -1.61 -11.34 8.46
C ALA A 136 -3.00 -12.01 8.47
N HIS A 137 -3.35 -12.72 7.40
CA HIS A 137 -4.64 -13.40 7.26
C HIS A 137 -4.54 -14.59 6.31
N ARG A 138 -5.21 -15.71 6.65
CA ARG A 138 -5.15 -16.93 5.81
C ARG A 138 -5.65 -16.75 4.37
N SER A 139 -6.52 -15.77 4.11
CA SER A 139 -6.96 -15.47 2.74
C SER A 139 -5.86 -14.90 1.85
N ARG A 140 -4.72 -14.49 2.41
CA ARG A 140 -3.55 -14.07 1.62
C ARG A 140 -2.80 -15.25 1.00
N VAL A 141 -2.88 -16.40 1.63
CA VAL A 141 -2.25 -17.63 1.09
C VAL A 141 -3.05 -18.11 -0.11
N ARG A 142 -2.37 -18.27 -1.24
CA ARG A 142 -2.98 -18.79 -2.46
C ARG A 142 -3.11 -20.32 -2.33
N LYS A 143 -4.32 -20.83 -2.50
CA LYS A 143 -4.65 -22.26 -2.26
C LYS A 143 -3.76 -23.22 -3.03
N ASP A 144 -3.31 -22.80 -4.21
CA ASP A 144 -2.54 -23.67 -5.14
C ASP A 144 -1.02 -23.50 -5.00
N SER A 145 -0.55 -22.64 -4.09
CA SER A 145 0.88 -22.31 -3.95
C SER A 145 1.37 -22.26 -2.50
N TYR A 146 0.64 -22.89 -1.56
CA TYR A 146 1.10 -22.95 -0.17
C TYR A 146 2.45 -23.66 -0.05
N ASP A 147 3.44 -22.95 0.50
CA ASP A 147 4.75 -23.50 0.84
C ASP A 147 4.95 -23.51 2.36
N SER A 148 5.02 -24.72 2.94
CA SER A 148 5.26 -24.89 4.37
C SER A 148 6.65 -24.43 4.83
N ASN A 149 7.57 -24.17 3.93
CA ASN A 149 8.90 -23.63 4.22
C ASN A 149 8.90 -22.09 4.18
N ASP A 150 7.91 -21.47 3.55
CA ASP A 150 7.76 -20.01 3.55
C ASP A 150 7.13 -19.56 4.89
N ILE A 151 7.86 -18.71 5.62
CA ILE A 151 7.39 -18.16 6.89
C ILE A 151 6.14 -17.30 6.74
N HIS A 152 6.00 -16.58 5.61
CA HIS A 152 4.84 -15.73 5.36
C HIS A 152 3.58 -16.58 5.18
N ASP A 153 3.65 -17.68 4.43
CA ASP A 153 2.55 -18.61 4.25
C ASP A 153 2.16 -19.26 5.59
N ARG A 154 3.13 -19.70 6.38
CA ARG A 154 2.89 -20.29 7.71
C ARG A 154 2.22 -19.31 8.66
N VAL A 155 2.72 -18.06 8.75
CA VAL A 155 2.15 -17.02 9.60
C VAL A 155 0.72 -16.71 9.17
N ASN A 156 0.49 -16.45 7.88
CA ASN A 156 -0.85 -16.16 7.37
C ASN A 156 -1.84 -17.32 7.62
N MET A 157 -1.41 -18.58 7.43
CA MET A 157 -2.26 -19.76 7.68
C MET A 157 -2.59 -19.98 9.16
N SER A 158 -1.75 -19.49 10.07
CA SER A 158 -1.98 -19.64 11.51
C SER A 158 -3.09 -18.73 12.06
N ILE A 159 -3.48 -17.69 11.32
CA ILE A 159 -4.51 -16.75 11.75
C ILE A 159 -5.90 -17.34 11.51
N ASN A 160 -6.58 -17.62 12.60
CA ASN A 160 -7.97 -18.07 12.65
C ASN A 160 -8.84 -16.91 13.17
N LEU A 161 -9.55 -16.24 12.28
CA LEU A 161 -10.59 -15.27 12.62
C LEU A 161 -11.94 -15.83 12.20
#